data_1c2e378e59b4f6a7c3b570247cb290d6
#
_entry.id   1c2e378e59b4f6a7c3b570247cb290d6
#
_cell.length_a   1.000
_cell.length_b   1.000
_cell.length_c   1.000
_cell.angle_alpha   90.00
_cell.angle_beta   90.00
_cell.angle_gamma   90.00
#
_symmetry.space_group_name_H-M   'P 1'
#
loop_
_entity.id
_entity.type
_entity.pdbx_description
1 polymer ?
#
loop_
_entity_poly.entity_id
_entity_poly.type
_entity_poly.pdbx_seq_one_letter_code
_entity_poly.pdbx_strand_id
1 'polypeptide(L)'
;MDRDPTRKAIIKGKTPAVKKIKYINQFELHTLLNNLNLKSEISWDWFILIVAKTGLRFSEALALTPKDFDFSRQSISVSKTWDYKGDGGFLPTKNKSSVRKVQIDWQTVIQFSELIKGLPEDKPIFVNGKVYNSTVNDILARYCKKANVPVISVHGLRHTHASLLLFAGVSIASVARRLGHSSMNTTQKTYLHIIQELESQDVDLVMRSLSGLS
;
A
#
# COMPACT_ATOMS: atom_id res chain seq x y z
N MET A 1 34.48 -38.86 35.24
CA MET A 1 33.09 -38.37 35.34
C MET A 1 32.99 -37.04 34.62
N ASP A 2 32.65 -37.08 33.36
CA ASP A 2 32.46 -35.87 32.55
C ASP A 2 31.19 -35.14 32.99
N ARG A 3 31.36 -33.90 33.47
CA ARG A 3 30.25 -33.03 33.82
C ARG A 3 29.81 -32.28 32.53
N ASP A 4 28.67 -32.69 31.98
CA ASP A 4 28.01 -31.99 30.87
C ASP A 4 27.81 -30.49 31.23
N PRO A 5 28.49 -29.55 30.56
CA PRO A 5 28.41 -28.14 30.84
C PRO A 5 27.05 -27.51 30.45
N THR A 6 26.19 -28.21 29.73
CA THR A 6 24.88 -27.71 29.23
C THR A 6 23.76 -27.87 30.24
N ARG A 7 23.95 -28.64 31.33
CA ARG A 7 22.92 -29.04 32.31
C ARG A 7 22.26 -27.87 33.07
N LYS A 8 22.76 -26.64 32.92
CA LYS A 8 22.21 -25.38 33.52
C LYS A 8 21.89 -24.28 32.51
N ALA A 9 21.92 -24.55 31.22
CA ALA A 9 21.56 -23.57 30.22
C ALA A 9 20.03 -23.40 30.16
N ILE A 10 19.50 -22.35 30.79
CA ILE A 10 18.13 -21.90 30.61
C ILE A 10 18.08 -21.22 29.26
N ILE A 11 17.62 -21.93 28.22
CA ILE A 11 17.31 -21.33 26.91
C ILE A 11 16.09 -20.44 27.10
N LYS A 12 16.32 -19.15 27.34
CA LYS A 12 15.26 -18.12 27.20
C LYS A 12 14.94 -17.98 25.74
N GLY A 13 14.03 -18.79 25.23
CA GLY A 13 13.41 -18.58 23.92
C GLY A 13 12.73 -17.21 23.93
N LYS A 14 13.04 -16.36 22.95
CA LYS A 14 12.22 -15.17 22.69
C LYS A 14 10.79 -15.64 22.49
N THR A 15 9.86 -15.13 23.32
CA THR A 15 8.42 -15.29 23.06
C THR A 15 8.14 -14.98 21.60
N PRO A 16 7.41 -15.84 20.87
CA PRO A 16 7.10 -15.58 19.47
C PRO A 16 6.44 -14.19 19.38
N ALA A 17 7.07 -13.29 18.63
CA ALA A 17 6.49 -11.99 18.41
C ALA A 17 5.11 -12.19 17.77
N VAL A 18 4.06 -11.63 18.36
CA VAL A 18 2.73 -11.62 17.79
C VAL A 18 2.86 -11.13 16.35
N LYS A 19 2.49 -11.97 15.38
CA LYS A 19 2.56 -11.60 13.95
C LYS A 19 1.70 -10.36 13.75
N LYS A 20 2.31 -9.20 13.53
CA LYS A 20 1.57 -7.97 13.21
C LYS A 20 0.81 -8.20 11.91
N ILE A 21 -0.49 -7.92 11.93
CA ILE A 21 -1.34 -7.93 10.73
C ILE A 21 -0.76 -6.92 9.75
N LYS A 22 -0.45 -7.36 8.55
CA LYS A 22 0.24 -6.54 7.54
C LYS A 22 -0.73 -5.88 6.56
N TYR A 23 -1.92 -6.43 6.39
CA TYR A 23 -2.97 -5.95 5.47
C TYR A 23 -4.35 -6.32 6.02
N ILE A 24 -5.36 -5.69 5.48
CA ILE A 24 -6.78 -5.91 5.80
C ILE A 24 -7.52 -6.38 4.55
N ASN A 25 -8.69 -6.99 4.72
CA ASN A 25 -9.50 -7.48 3.60
C ASN A 25 -10.29 -6.32 2.93
N GLN A 26 -11.02 -6.64 1.85
CA GLN A 26 -11.79 -5.65 1.07
C GLN A 26 -12.88 -4.97 1.90
N PHE A 27 -13.63 -5.73 2.70
CA PHE A 27 -14.69 -5.18 3.53
C PHE A 27 -14.14 -4.24 4.61
N GLU A 28 -13.06 -4.66 5.27
CA GLU A 28 -12.37 -3.85 6.28
C GLU A 28 -11.80 -2.56 5.67
N LEU A 29 -11.20 -2.64 4.47
CA LEU A 29 -10.73 -1.44 3.77
C LEU A 29 -11.88 -0.50 3.43
N HIS A 30 -12.98 -1.01 2.90
CA HIS A 30 -14.16 -0.20 2.59
C HIS A 30 -14.70 0.49 3.85
N THR A 31 -14.83 -0.25 4.95
CA THR A 31 -15.27 0.30 6.25
C THR A 31 -14.32 1.38 6.75
N LEU A 32 -13.01 1.17 6.65
CA LEU A 32 -11.99 2.15 7.02
C LEU A 32 -12.13 3.43 6.19
N LEU A 33 -12.20 3.33 4.86
CA LEU A 33 -12.28 4.47 3.96
C LEU A 33 -13.57 5.28 4.15
N ASN A 34 -14.69 4.65 4.45
CA ASN A 34 -15.96 5.33 4.75
C ASN A 34 -15.93 6.11 6.09
N ASN A 35 -14.98 5.83 6.97
CA ASN A 35 -14.79 6.56 8.21
C ASN A 35 -13.86 7.78 8.06
N LEU A 36 -13.19 7.96 6.91
CA LEU A 36 -12.34 9.12 6.65
C LEU A 36 -13.20 10.40 6.59
N ASN A 37 -12.66 11.51 7.08
CA ASN A 37 -13.30 12.80 7.03
C ASN A 37 -12.77 13.63 5.84
N LEU A 38 -13.25 13.31 4.65
CA LEU A 38 -12.84 13.92 3.39
C LEU A 38 -13.50 15.29 3.21
N LYS A 39 -12.89 16.34 3.78
CA LYS A 39 -13.32 17.73 3.61
C LYS A 39 -12.72 18.33 2.34
N SER A 40 -13.15 19.54 1.98
CA SER A 40 -12.61 20.31 0.83
C SER A 40 -11.15 20.75 1.01
N GLU A 41 -10.60 20.62 2.21
CA GLU A 41 -9.22 21.00 2.53
C GLU A 41 -8.27 19.79 2.47
N ILE A 42 -7.01 20.03 2.06
CA ILE A 42 -5.97 19.01 2.08
C ILE A 42 -5.73 18.52 3.50
N SER A 43 -5.81 17.21 3.68
CA SER A 43 -5.62 16.54 4.97
C SER A 43 -4.95 15.19 4.83
N TRP A 44 -4.56 14.60 5.95
CA TRP A 44 -4.03 13.23 5.97
C TRP A 44 -5.08 12.17 5.60
N ASP A 45 -6.36 12.50 5.64
CA ASP A 45 -7.43 11.61 5.20
C ASP A 45 -7.37 11.40 3.68
N TRP A 46 -7.13 12.47 2.92
CA TRP A 46 -6.89 12.40 1.49
C TRP A 46 -5.59 11.64 1.15
N PHE A 47 -4.56 11.82 1.97
CA PHE A 47 -3.31 11.07 1.84
C PHE A 47 -3.56 9.55 2.05
N ILE A 48 -4.30 9.18 3.09
CA ILE A 48 -4.67 7.78 3.38
C ILE A 48 -5.48 7.21 2.22
N LEU A 49 -6.47 7.96 1.71
CA LEU A 49 -7.28 7.56 0.57
C LEU A 49 -6.43 7.28 -0.67
N ILE A 50 -5.56 8.22 -1.06
CA ILE A 50 -4.77 8.05 -2.29
C ILE A 50 -3.79 6.88 -2.17
N VAL A 51 -3.17 6.67 -1.00
CA VAL A 51 -2.30 5.51 -0.77
C VAL A 51 -3.08 4.19 -0.86
N ALA A 52 -4.27 4.13 -0.27
CA ALA A 52 -5.14 2.95 -0.35
C ALA A 52 -5.56 2.63 -1.79
N LYS A 53 -5.92 3.65 -2.57
CA LYS A 53 -6.38 3.54 -3.97
C LYS A 53 -5.27 3.24 -4.97
N THR A 54 -4.02 3.59 -4.67
CA THR A 54 -2.89 3.51 -5.62
C THR A 54 -1.79 2.55 -5.22
N GLY A 55 -1.66 2.24 -3.94
CA GLY A 55 -0.57 1.45 -3.40
C GLY A 55 0.79 2.17 -3.44
N LEU A 56 0.83 3.49 -3.52
CA LEU A 56 2.06 4.29 -3.49
C LEU A 56 2.85 4.08 -2.20
N ARG A 57 4.19 4.20 -2.30
CA ARG A 57 5.03 4.29 -1.10
C ARG A 57 4.78 5.61 -0.39
N PHE A 58 4.98 5.66 0.92
CA PHE A 58 4.82 6.87 1.72
C PHE A 58 5.53 8.09 1.12
N SER A 59 6.81 7.94 0.77
CA SER A 59 7.61 9.01 0.17
C SER A 59 7.19 9.39 -1.26
N GLU A 60 6.66 8.44 -2.04
CA GLU A 60 6.09 8.70 -3.37
C GLU A 60 4.80 9.52 -3.26
N ALA A 61 3.91 9.14 -2.34
CA ALA A 61 2.66 9.85 -2.11
C ALA A 61 2.88 11.27 -1.56
N LEU A 62 3.87 11.48 -0.68
CA LEU A 62 4.27 12.82 -0.21
C LEU A 62 4.79 13.70 -1.34
N ALA A 63 5.45 13.12 -2.35
CA ALA A 63 6.02 13.87 -3.46
C ALA A 63 5.01 14.23 -4.55
N LEU A 64 3.75 13.80 -4.44
CA LEU A 64 2.72 14.11 -5.43
C LEU A 64 2.46 15.62 -5.49
N THR A 65 2.46 16.14 -6.71
CA THR A 65 2.12 17.52 -7.06
C THR A 65 0.93 17.54 -8.01
N PRO A 66 0.16 18.61 -8.15
CA PRO A 66 -0.96 18.68 -9.09
C PRO A 66 -0.60 18.27 -10.51
N LYS A 67 0.57 18.65 -11.02
CA LYS A 67 1.06 18.27 -12.35
C LYS A 67 1.32 16.79 -12.57
N ASP A 68 1.39 15.98 -11.50
CA ASP A 68 1.54 14.53 -11.62
C ASP A 68 0.23 13.82 -11.99
N PHE A 69 -0.91 14.52 -11.88
CA PHE A 69 -2.24 13.99 -12.20
C PHE A 69 -2.60 14.27 -13.66
N ASP A 70 -2.86 13.22 -14.41
CA ASP A 70 -3.45 13.26 -15.75
C ASP A 70 -4.90 12.76 -15.64
N PHE A 71 -5.82 13.68 -15.37
CA PHE A 71 -7.23 13.36 -15.16
C PHE A 71 -7.90 12.85 -16.44
N SER A 72 -7.47 13.31 -17.62
CA SER A 72 -8.00 12.85 -18.89
C SER A 72 -7.68 11.39 -19.17
N ARG A 73 -6.49 10.93 -18.72
CA ARG A 73 -6.04 9.55 -18.84
C ARG A 73 -6.23 8.75 -17.55
N GLN A 74 -6.89 9.31 -16.56
CA GLN A 74 -7.14 8.69 -15.25
C GLN A 74 -5.86 8.09 -14.65
N SER A 75 -4.78 8.86 -14.60
CA SER A 75 -3.49 8.34 -14.16
C SER A 75 -2.69 9.36 -13.35
N ILE A 76 -1.82 8.82 -12.50
CA ILE A 76 -0.85 9.57 -11.70
C ILE A 76 0.55 9.15 -12.15
N SER A 77 1.40 10.12 -12.45
CA SER A 77 2.81 9.92 -12.76
C SER A 77 3.63 9.85 -11.49
N VAL A 78 4.34 8.76 -11.28
CA VAL A 78 5.24 8.55 -10.13
C VAL A 78 6.66 8.59 -10.65
N SER A 79 7.38 9.69 -10.41
CA SER A 79 8.74 9.90 -10.92
C SER A 79 9.72 10.40 -9.86
N LYS A 80 9.21 10.71 -8.65
CA LYS A 80 9.99 11.33 -7.58
C LYS A 80 9.52 10.85 -6.22
N THR A 81 10.31 11.14 -5.19
CA THR A 81 10.00 10.89 -3.79
C THR A 81 10.24 12.14 -2.97
N TRP A 82 9.67 12.21 -1.78
CA TRP A 82 9.93 13.28 -0.82
C TRP A 82 10.89 12.83 0.27
N ASP A 83 11.92 13.63 0.56
CA ASP A 83 12.85 13.38 1.66
C ASP A 83 12.24 13.81 3.00
N TYR A 84 11.40 12.96 3.55
CA TYR A 84 10.77 13.23 4.86
C TYR A 84 11.66 12.88 6.06
N LYS A 85 12.82 12.23 5.84
CA LYS A 85 13.76 11.84 6.89
C LYS A 85 14.88 12.86 7.11
N GLY A 86 15.25 13.58 6.05
CA GLY A 86 16.25 14.63 6.04
C GLY A 86 15.63 16.02 6.10
N ASP A 87 16.14 16.90 5.27
CA ASP A 87 15.79 18.33 5.26
C ASP A 87 14.58 18.65 4.38
N GLY A 88 13.93 17.64 3.83
CA GLY A 88 12.84 17.79 2.88
C GLY A 88 13.32 17.93 1.44
N GLY A 89 12.37 18.14 0.52
CA GLY A 89 12.67 18.31 -0.91
C GLY A 89 12.41 17.04 -1.73
N PHE A 90 12.41 17.25 -3.04
CA PHE A 90 12.24 16.15 -4.01
C PHE A 90 13.53 15.39 -4.22
N LEU A 91 13.43 14.07 -4.21
CA LEU A 91 14.50 13.15 -4.54
C LEU A 91 14.08 12.26 -5.73
N PRO A 92 15.02 11.75 -6.53
CA PRO A 92 14.71 10.75 -7.54
C PRO A 92 14.16 9.48 -6.88
N THR A 93 13.43 8.68 -7.65
CA THR A 93 13.01 7.36 -7.20
C THR A 93 14.20 6.43 -7.03
N LYS A 94 14.10 5.48 -6.10
CA LYS A 94 15.17 4.55 -5.76
C LYS A 94 15.68 3.74 -6.97
N ASN A 95 14.78 3.38 -7.91
CA ASN A 95 15.06 2.53 -9.06
C ASN A 95 14.30 3.04 -10.28
N LYS A 96 14.80 2.75 -11.51
CA LYS A 96 14.11 3.04 -12.77
C LYS A 96 12.69 2.44 -12.83
N SER A 97 12.49 1.23 -12.29
CA SER A 97 11.17 0.57 -12.22
C SER A 97 10.15 1.29 -11.31
N SER A 98 10.62 2.19 -10.44
CA SER A 98 9.73 3.01 -9.60
C SER A 98 9.11 4.16 -10.40
N VAL A 99 9.71 4.58 -11.53
CA VAL A 99 9.11 5.55 -12.45
C VAL A 99 8.02 4.84 -13.24
N ARG A 100 6.78 5.26 -13.03
CA ARG A 100 5.61 4.59 -13.60
C ARG A 100 4.38 5.50 -13.61
N LYS A 101 3.38 5.13 -14.41
CA LYS A 101 2.01 5.68 -14.31
C LYS A 101 1.12 4.69 -13.57
N VAL A 102 0.33 5.20 -12.63
CA VAL A 102 -0.63 4.42 -11.85
C VAL A 102 -2.03 4.86 -12.24
N GLN A 103 -2.83 3.95 -12.76
CA GLN A 103 -4.22 4.22 -13.10
C GLN A 103 -5.06 4.41 -11.83
N ILE A 104 -5.98 5.38 -11.86
CA ILE A 104 -6.92 5.68 -10.79
C ILE A 104 -8.36 5.57 -11.31
N ASP A 105 -9.28 5.22 -10.42
CA ASP A 105 -10.69 5.12 -10.75
C ASP A 105 -11.31 6.51 -10.93
N TRP A 106 -12.45 6.56 -11.64
CA TRP A 106 -13.15 7.80 -11.99
C TRP A 106 -13.58 8.60 -10.74
N GLN A 107 -13.93 7.93 -9.64
CA GLN A 107 -14.29 8.59 -8.40
C GLN A 107 -13.09 9.34 -7.80
N THR A 108 -11.93 8.71 -7.79
CA THR A 108 -10.66 9.35 -7.39
C THR A 108 -10.33 10.54 -8.31
N VAL A 109 -10.58 10.41 -9.62
CA VAL A 109 -10.41 11.52 -10.59
C VAL A 109 -11.26 12.73 -10.19
N ILE A 110 -12.57 12.53 -10.01
CA ILE A 110 -13.48 13.63 -9.63
C ILE A 110 -13.05 14.28 -8.32
N GLN A 111 -12.83 13.47 -7.28
CA GLN A 111 -12.47 13.95 -5.96
C GLN A 111 -11.16 14.76 -5.97
N PHE A 112 -10.13 14.24 -6.64
CA PHE A 112 -8.83 14.91 -6.66
C PHE A 112 -8.77 16.09 -7.63
N SER A 113 -9.52 16.07 -8.73
CA SER A 113 -9.60 17.22 -9.63
C SER A 113 -10.18 18.47 -8.94
N GLU A 114 -11.14 18.28 -8.03
CA GLU A 114 -11.69 19.39 -7.26
C GLU A 114 -10.77 19.76 -6.08
N LEU A 115 -10.24 18.77 -5.36
CA LEU A 115 -9.39 18.96 -4.19
C LEU A 115 -8.12 19.78 -4.48
N ILE A 116 -7.46 19.52 -5.63
CA ILE A 116 -6.18 20.15 -5.97
C ILE A 116 -6.33 21.35 -6.90
N LYS A 117 -7.56 21.74 -7.20
CA LYS A 117 -7.87 22.91 -8.03
C LYS A 117 -7.30 24.18 -7.42
N GLY A 118 -6.50 24.90 -8.20
CA GLY A 118 -5.89 26.16 -7.75
C GLY A 118 -4.64 26.01 -6.87
N LEU A 119 -4.20 24.76 -6.60
CA LEU A 119 -2.92 24.55 -5.92
C LEU A 119 -1.74 24.81 -6.88
N PRO A 120 -0.56 25.22 -6.35
CA PRO A 120 0.66 25.36 -7.14
C PRO A 120 1.05 24.02 -7.78
N GLU A 121 1.23 23.99 -9.10
CA GLU A 121 1.40 22.77 -9.88
C GLU A 121 2.67 21.97 -9.53
N ASP A 122 3.71 22.65 -9.03
CA ASP A 122 5.02 22.09 -8.76
C ASP A 122 5.31 21.85 -7.26
N LYS A 123 4.38 22.23 -6.38
CA LYS A 123 4.52 21.98 -4.93
C LYS A 123 3.86 20.68 -4.50
N PRO A 124 4.42 20.00 -3.48
CA PRO A 124 3.81 18.78 -2.96
C PRO A 124 2.44 19.09 -2.33
N ILE A 125 1.44 18.25 -2.62
CA ILE A 125 0.05 18.45 -2.16
C ILE A 125 -0.05 18.28 -0.63
N PHE A 126 0.64 17.28 -0.06
CA PHE A 126 0.44 16.87 1.33
C PHE A 126 1.52 17.36 2.29
N VAL A 127 2.48 18.13 1.81
CA VAL A 127 3.60 18.58 2.65
C VAL A 127 3.46 20.06 2.96
N ASN A 128 3.28 20.34 4.26
CA ASN A 128 3.34 21.67 4.83
C ASN A 128 4.26 21.60 6.06
N GLY A 129 5.54 21.92 5.88
CA GLY A 129 6.56 21.80 6.91
C GLY A 129 7.10 20.37 7.07
N LYS A 130 7.62 20.03 8.24
CA LYS A 130 8.24 18.73 8.53
C LYS A 130 7.18 17.66 8.73
N VAL A 131 7.33 16.55 8.01
CA VAL A 131 6.38 15.42 8.03
C VAL A 131 7.01 14.23 8.73
N TYR A 132 6.28 13.63 9.67
CA TYR A 132 6.68 12.41 10.35
C TYR A 132 5.76 11.26 9.97
N ASN A 133 6.36 10.13 9.60
CA ASN A 133 5.60 8.91 9.27
C ASN A 133 4.75 8.42 10.45
N SER A 134 5.22 8.59 11.68
CA SER A 134 4.47 8.27 12.92
C SER A 134 3.15 9.03 12.98
N THR A 135 3.15 10.33 12.70
CA THR A 135 1.92 11.17 12.74
C THR A 135 0.83 10.60 11.84
N VAL A 136 1.18 10.24 10.60
CA VAL A 136 0.20 9.67 9.65
C VAL A 136 -0.26 8.29 10.09
N ASN A 137 0.66 7.46 10.61
CA ASN A 137 0.31 6.15 11.16
C ASN A 137 -0.59 6.25 12.40
N ASP A 138 -0.40 7.24 13.27
CA ASP A 138 -1.24 7.46 14.44
C ASP A 138 -2.66 7.89 14.05
N ILE A 139 -2.78 8.71 13.00
CA ILE A 139 -4.08 9.09 12.42
C ILE A 139 -4.77 7.86 11.83
N LEU A 140 -4.05 7.08 11.00
CA LEU A 140 -4.58 5.85 10.43
C LEU A 140 -5.01 4.86 11.51
N ALA A 141 -4.21 4.69 12.57
CA ALA A 141 -4.55 3.81 13.69
C ALA A 141 -5.83 4.23 14.41
N ARG A 142 -6.09 5.54 14.56
CA ARG A 142 -7.36 6.05 15.12
C ARG A 142 -8.53 5.69 14.22
N TYR A 143 -8.40 5.83 12.90
CA TYR A 143 -9.44 5.44 11.95
C TYR A 143 -9.67 3.92 11.94
N CYS A 144 -8.62 3.11 12.00
CA CYS A 144 -8.76 1.66 12.12
C CYS A 144 -9.55 1.27 13.38
N LYS A 145 -9.23 1.88 14.52
CA LYS A 145 -9.97 1.65 15.79
C LYS A 145 -11.42 2.10 15.68
N LYS A 146 -11.69 3.29 15.13
CA LYS A 146 -13.05 3.82 14.93
C LYS A 146 -13.87 2.93 14.00
N ALA A 147 -13.26 2.39 12.97
CA ALA A 147 -13.87 1.47 12.01
C ALA A 147 -13.99 0.03 12.53
N ASN A 148 -13.45 -0.27 13.71
CA ASN A 148 -13.35 -1.61 14.29
C ASN A 148 -12.67 -2.61 13.34
N VAL A 149 -11.58 -2.18 12.70
CA VAL A 149 -10.76 -3.01 11.84
C VAL A 149 -9.34 -3.16 12.40
N PRO A 150 -8.58 -4.19 11.99
CA PRO A 150 -7.21 -4.36 12.45
C PRO A 150 -6.35 -3.11 12.18
N VAL A 151 -5.52 -2.73 13.15
CA VAL A 151 -4.62 -1.57 13.00
C VAL A 151 -3.48 -1.93 12.08
N ILE A 152 -3.40 -1.23 10.97
CA ILE A 152 -2.31 -1.34 9.99
C ILE A 152 -1.54 -0.02 9.88
N SER A 153 -0.36 -0.08 9.26
CA SER A 153 0.42 1.12 8.92
C SER A 153 0.08 1.63 7.51
N VAL A 154 0.56 2.82 7.16
CA VAL A 154 0.49 3.33 5.78
C VAL A 154 1.12 2.34 4.79
N HIS A 155 2.22 1.67 5.18
CA HIS A 155 2.79 0.59 4.38
C HIS A 155 1.85 -0.62 4.28
N GLY A 156 1.06 -0.88 5.33
CA GLY A 156 0.00 -1.88 5.32
C GLY A 156 -1.12 -1.58 4.32
N LEU A 157 -1.47 -0.31 4.08
CA LEU A 157 -2.42 0.07 3.01
C LEU A 157 -1.90 -0.35 1.62
N ARG A 158 -0.61 -0.18 1.37
CA ARG A 158 0.00 -0.65 0.13
C ARG A 158 -0.03 -2.19 0.02
N HIS A 159 0.19 -2.92 1.11
CA HIS A 159 0.02 -4.37 1.13
C HIS A 159 -1.44 -4.76 0.87
N THR A 160 -2.40 -4.08 1.52
CA THR A 160 -3.83 -4.25 1.27
C THR A 160 -4.17 -4.06 -0.20
N HIS A 161 -3.71 -2.96 -0.80
CA HIS A 161 -3.92 -2.68 -2.22
C HIS A 161 -3.43 -3.82 -3.13
N ALA A 162 -2.21 -4.30 -2.89
CA ALA A 162 -1.66 -5.40 -3.67
C ALA A 162 -2.42 -6.71 -3.48
N SER A 163 -2.78 -7.04 -2.23
CA SER A 163 -3.55 -8.25 -1.90
C SER A 163 -4.91 -8.25 -2.60
N LEU A 164 -5.63 -7.12 -2.56
CA LEU A 164 -6.93 -6.98 -3.22
C LEU A 164 -6.86 -7.16 -4.73
N LEU A 165 -5.82 -6.63 -5.37
CA LEU A 165 -5.61 -6.81 -6.80
C LEU A 165 -5.33 -8.27 -7.16
N LEU A 166 -4.51 -8.96 -6.36
CA LEU A 166 -4.24 -10.39 -6.55
C LEU A 166 -5.49 -11.23 -6.36
N PHE A 167 -6.27 -11.00 -5.30
CA PHE A 167 -7.56 -11.67 -5.08
C PHE A 167 -8.59 -11.39 -6.18
N ALA A 168 -8.51 -10.21 -6.83
CA ALA A 168 -9.32 -9.88 -8.00
C ALA A 168 -8.81 -10.51 -9.31
N GLY A 169 -7.79 -11.38 -9.27
CA GLY A 169 -7.23 -12.07 -10.43
C GLY A 169 -6.25 -11.24 -11.26
N VAL A 170 -5.80 -10.07 -10.77
CA VAL A 170 -4.78 -9.28 -11.48
C VAL A 170 -3.43 -10.02 -11.41
N SER A 171 -2.78 -10.18 -12.55
CA SER A 171 -1.51 -10.92 -12.63
C SER A 171 -0.42 -10.31 -11.74
N ILE A 172 0.42 -11.19 -11.17
CA ILE A 172 1.58 -10.79 -10.34
C ILE A 172 2.46 -9.76 -11.04
N ALA A 173 2.68 -9.92 -12.35
CA ALA A 173 3.47 -9.00 -13.16
C ALA A 173 2.84 -7.60 -13.21
N SER A 174 1.52 -7.51 -13.35
CA SER A 174 0.79 -6.24 -13.36
C SER A 174 0.81 -5.57 -11.99
N VAL A 175 0.63 -6.34 -10.91
CA VAL A 175 0.75 -5.83 -9.54
C VAL A 175 2.17 -5.34 -9.27
N ALA A 176 3.21 -6.09 -9.66
CA ALA A 176 4.61 -5.68 -9.49
C ALA A 176 4.91 -4.36 -10.22
N ARG A 177 4.48 -4.20 -11.48
CA ARG A 177 4.62 -2.95 -12.24
C ARG A 177 3.90 -1.80 -11.57
N ARG A 178 2.63 -2.01 -11.15
CA ARG A 178 1.83 -0.98 -10.47
C ARG A 178 2.48 -0.50 -9.18
N LEU A 179 3.06 -1.42 -8.41
CA LEU A 179 3.79 -1.09 -7.19
C LEU A 179 5.19 -0.52 -7.44
N GLY A 180 5.76 -0.64 -8.63
CA GLY A 180 7.14 -0.23 -8.92
C GLY A 180 8.17 -1.09 -8.19
N HIS A 181 7.99 -2.41 -8.20
CA HIS A 181 9.00 -3.35 -7.75
C HIS A 181 10.03 -3.57 -8.86
N SER A 182 11.30 -3.60 -8.49
CA SER A 182 12.41 -3.83 -9.45
C SER A 182 12.45 -5.27 -9.97
N SER A 183 11.85 -6.19 -9.23
CA SER A 183 11.75 -7.60 -9.58
C SER A 183 10.37 -8.15 -9.23
N MET A 184 9.81 -8.95 -10.12
CA MET A 184 8.57 -9.69 -9.87
C MET A 184 8.72 -10.65 -8.68
N ASN A 185 9.92 -11.18 -8.44
CA ASN A 185 10.23 -12.03 -7.30
C ASN A 185 9.95 -11.33 -5.96
N THR A 186 10.10 -10.01 -5.89
CA THR A 186 9.75 -9.24 -4.68
C THR A 186 8.26 -9.33 -4.37
N THR A 187 7.40 -9.20 -5.39
CA THR A 187 5.96 -9.34 -5.24
C THR A 187 5.60 -10.77 -4.90
N GLN A 188 6.15 -11.74 -5.64
CA GLN A 188 5.89 -13.16 -5.41
C GLN A 188 6.24 -13.59 -3.99
N LYS A 189 7.45 -13.29 -3.49
CA LYS A 189 7.86 -13.63 -2.12
C LYS A 189 6.99 -12.96 -1.05
N THR A 190 6.60 -11.70 -1.28
CA THR A 190 5.79 -10.95 -0.31
C THR A 190 4.38 -11.49 -0.19
N TYR A 191 3.79 -11.93 -1.30
CA TYR A 191 2.39 -12.37 -1.40
C TYR A 191 2.25 -13.88 -1.69
N LEU A 192 3.30 -14.68 -1.41
CA LEU A 192 3.34 -16.11 -1.72
C LEU A 192 2.11 -16.85 -1.17
N HIS A 193 1.68 -16.56 0.05
CA HIS A 193 0.52 -17.18 0.66
C HIS A 193 -0.79 -16.92 -0.08
N ILE A 194 -0.97 -15.71 -0.64
CA ILE A 194 -2.14 -15.38 -1.47
C ILE A 194 -2.07 -16.09 -2.81
N ILE A 195 -0.88 -16.15 -3.40
CA ILE A 195 -0.65 -16.82 -4.68
C ILE A 195 -0.95 -18.32 -4.56
N GLN A 196 -0.49 -18.96 -3.49
CA GLN A 196 -0.77 -20.37 -3.21
C GLN A 196 -2.26 -20.67 -2.98
N GLU A 197 -2.97 -19.73 -2.32
CA GLU A 197 -4.43 -19.83 -2.13
C GLU A 197 -5.16 -19.75 -3.47
N LEU A 198 -4.77 -18.81 -4.35
CA LEU A 198 -5.34 -18.68 -5.70
C LEU A 198 -5.00 -19.89 -6.59
N GLU A 199 -3.76 -20.40 -6.56
CA GLU A 199 -3.35 -21.60 -7.28
C GLU A 199 -4.19 -22.82 -6.88
N SER A 200 -4.53 -22.95 -5.60
CA SER A 200 -5.40 -24.03 -5.12
C SER A 200 -6.83 -23.90 -5.68
N GLN A 201 -7.36 -22.69 -5.79
CA GLN A 201 -8.66 -22.44 -6.41
C GLN A 201 -8.64 -22.70 -7.94
N ASP A 202 -7.54 -22.36 -8.60
CA ASP A 202 -7.35 -22.60 -10.04
C ASP A 202 -7.33 -24.10 -10.36
N VAL A 203 -6.72 -24.94 -9.50
CA VAL A 203 -6.74 -26.42 -9.67
C VAL A 203 -8.18 -26.94 -9.69
N ASP A 204 -9.02 -26.48 -8.76
CA ASP A 204 -10.43 -26.88 -8.72
C ASP A 204 -11.19 -26.45 -9.98
N LEU A 205 -10.90 -25.25 -10.49
CA LEU A 205 -11.50 -24.77 -11.75
C LEU A 205 -11.05 -25.59 -12.95
N VAL A 206 -9.77 -25.93 -13.03
CA VAL A 206 -9.21 -26.79 -14.09
C VAL A 206 -9.88 -28.16 -14.05
N MET A 207 -9.98 -28.78 -12.88
CA MET A 207 -10.60 -30.10 -12.74
C MET A 207 -12.08 -30.10 -13.14
N ARG A 208 -12.83 -29.07 -12.75
CA ARG A 208 -14.24 -28.90 -13.18
C ARG A 208 -14.36 -28.68 -14.69
N SER A 209 -13.48 -27.88 -15.28
CA SER A 209 -13.48 -27.60 -16.72
C SER A 209 -13.17 -28.85 -17.54
N LEU A 210 -12.22 -29.69 -17.07
CA LEU A 210 -11.87 -30.95 -17.72
C LEU A 210 -12.98 -32.01 -17.58
N SER A 211 -13.65 -32.08 -16.43
CA SER A 211 -14.75 -33.03 -16.21
C SER A 211 -16.01 -32.71 -17.06
N GLY A 212 -16.17 -31.48 -17.53
CA GLY A 212 -17.24 -31.08 -18.43
C GLY A 212 -16.99 -31.38 -19.90
N LEU A 213 -15.83 -31.98 -20.25
CA LEU A 213 -15.47 -32.34 -21.62
C LEU A 213 -15.80 -33.81 -21.98
N SER A 214 -16.38 -34.58 -21.05
CA SER A 214 -16.79 -35.98 -21.24
C SER A 214 -18.26 -36.13 -21.64
#